data_b460fafe6f304bb689b1d3903eb96cee
#
_entry.id   b460fafe6f304bb689b1d3903eb96cee
#
_cell.length_a   1.000
_cell.length_b   1.000
_cell.length_c   1.000
_cell.angle_alpha   90.00
_cell.angle_beta   90.00
_cell.angle_gamma   90.00
#
_symmetry.space_group_name_H-M   'P 1'
#
loop_
_entity.id
_entity.type
_entity.pdbx_description
1 polymer ?
#
loop_
_entity_poly.entity_id
_entity_poly.type
_entity_poly.pdbx_seq_one_letter_code
_entity_poly.pdbx_strand_id
1 'polypeptide(L)'
;MDLVNVGPHVEREKDALLEAFVAFAGRACELLAAHGHWADYIDPRSGLPMLHRSGTGVYGEVDALVTLLRYTTVNAGCCKVALHPQWGSSVYPASLMTKAPLQDAIQALQQAAAEMPRPAA
;
A
#
# COMPACT_ATOMS: atom_id res chain seq x y z
N MET A 1 -19.61 15.34 2.03
CA MET A 1 -18.64 14.31 1.63
C MET A 1 -18.38 13.38 2.80
N ASP A 2 -18.63 12.11 2.61
CA ASP A 2 -18.39 11.12 3.65
C ASP A 2 -16.91 10.82 3.72
N LEU A 3 -16.27 11.10 4.86
CA LEU A 3 -14.86 10.84 5.08
C LEU A 3 -14.59 9.39 5.44
N VAL A 4 -15.57 8.72 6.02
CA VAL A 4 -15.50 7.30 6.35
C VAL A 4 -16.74 6.63 5.75
N ASN A 5 -16.48 5.78 4.76
CA ASN A 5 -17.54 5.01 4.10
C ASN A 5 -17.60 3.62 4.72
N VAL A 6 -18.81 3.17 5.06
CA VAL A 6 -19.07 1.85 5.60
C VAL A 6 -20.21 1.20 4.82
N GLY A 7 -20.16 -0.13 4.70
CA GLY A 7 -21.21 -0.89 4.04
C GLY A 7 -20.65 -2.05 3.23
N PRO A 8 -21.52 -3.01 2.83
CA PRO A 8 -21.05 -4.22 2.13
C PRO A 8 -20.31 -3.95 0.83
N HIS A 9 -20.75 -2.94 0.07
CA HIS A 9 -20.12 -2.63 -1.21
C HIS A 9 -18.73 -2.01 -1.02
N VAL A 10 -18.56 -1.19 0.03
CA VAL A 10 -17.26 -0.60 0.37
C VAL A 10 -16.29 -1.66 0.85
N GLU A 11 -16.77 -2.60 1.66
CA GLU A 11 -15.94 -3.72 2.13
C GLU A 11 -15.47 -4.59 0.97
N ARG A 12 -16.32 -4.87 -0.01
CA ARG A 12 -15.91 -5.63 -1.20
C ARG A 12 -14.87 -4.88 -2.02
N GLU A 13 -15.00 -3.56 -2.13
CA GLU A 13 -14.04 -2.73 -2.84
C GLU A 13 -12.69 -2.73 -2.13
N LYS A 14 -12.69 -2.62 -0.80
CA LYS A 14 -11.46 -2.72 0.00
C LYS A 14 -10.80 -4.08 -0.13
N ASP A 15 -11.58 -5.16 -0.13
CA ASP A 15 -11.05 -6.52 -0.31
C ASP A 15 -10.41 -6.68 -1.68
N ALA A 16 -11.04 -6.15 -2.73
CA ALA A 16 -10.47 -6.18 -4.07
C ALA A 16 -9.18 -5.39 -4.17
N LEU A 17 -9.10 -4.22 -3.53
CA LEU A 17 -7.89 -3.41 -3.48
C LEU A 17 -6.78 -4.10 -2.69
N LEU A 18 -7.11 -4.77 -1.60
CA LEU A 18 -6.16 -5.54 -0.82
C LEU A 18 -5.57 -6.68 -1.65
N GLU A 19 -6.41 -7.46 -2.33
CA GLU A 19 -5.95 -8.55 -3.19
C GLU A 19 -5.05 -8.04 -4.31
N ALA A 20 -5.44 -6.94 -4.94
CA ALA A 20 -4.65 -6.32 -6.00
C ALA A 20 -3.29 -5.86 -5.47
N PHE A 21 -3.26 -5.24 -4.30
CA PHE A 21 -2.00 -4.79 -3.69
C PHE A 21 -1.10 -5.98 -3.36
N VAL A 22 -1.64 -7.03 -2.75
CA VAL A 22 -0.85 -8.22 -2.38
C VAL A 22 -0.23 -8.86 -3.62
N ALA A 23 -1.01 -9.01 -4.69
CA ALA A 23 -0.50 -9.58 -5.95
C ALA A 23 0.59 -8.69 -6.56
N PHE A 24 0.37 -7.39 -6.62
CA PHE A 24 1.32 -6.42 -7.17
C PHE A 24 2.60 -6.36 -6.36
N ALA A 25 2.47 -6.16 -5.05
CA ALA A 25 3.63 -6.00 -4.16
C ALA A 25 4.42 -7.30 -4.02
N GLY A 26 3.74 -8.44 -3.95
CA GLY A 26 4.39 -9.75 -3.93
C GLY A 26 5.23 -9.97 -5.17
N ARG A 27 4.69 -9.65 -6.35
CA ARG A 27 5.43 -9.78 -7.61
C ARG A 27 6.62 -8.81 -7.68
N ALA A 28 6.42 -7.56 -7.27
CA ALA A 28 7.52 -6.59 -7.24
C ALA A 28 8.65 -7.06 -6.31
N CYS A 29 8.32 -7.60 -5.14
CA CYS A 29 9.32 -8.13 -4.22
C CYS A 29 10.05 -9.34 -4.79
N GLU A 30 9.35 -10.23 -5.51
CA GLU A 30 10.00 -11.35 -6.21
C GLU A 30 11.03 -10.86 -7.23
N LEU A 31 10.67 -9.86 -8.02
CA LEU A 31 11.56 -9.28 -9.03
C LEU A 31 12.80 -8.65 -8.38
N LEU A 32 12.61 -7.92 -7.28
CA LEU A 32 13.70 -7.31 -6.55
C LEU A 32 14.61 -8.36 -5.91
N ALA A 33 14.04 -9.39 -5.31
CA ALA A 33 14.77 -10.47 -4.71
C ALA A 33 15.60 -11.25 -5.75
N ALA A 34 15.06 -11.44 -6.95
CA ALA A 34 15.77 -12.10 -8.04
C ALA A 34 17.04 -11.35 -8.46
N HIS A 35 17.08 -10.04 -8.24
CA HIS A 35 18.26 -9.20 -8.49
C HIS A 35 19.11 -8.97 -7.24
N GLY A 36 18.88 -9.73 -6.16
CA GLY A 36 19.66 -9.65 -4.93
C GLY A 36 19.29 -8.51 -4.00
N HIS A 37 18.16 -7.86 -4.20
CA HIS A 37 17.72 -6.75 -3.37
C HIS A 37 16.71 -7.19 -2.30
N TRP A 38 16.92 -6.73 -1.08
CA TRP A 38 15.96 -6.92 -0.01
C TRP A 38 14.70 -6.09 -0.31
N ALA A 39 13.53 -6.70 -0.17
CA ALA A 39 12.25 -6.03 -0.31
C ALA A 39 11.18 -6.72 0.54
N ASP A 40 10.21 -5.95 0.98
CA ASP A 40 9.07 -6.45 1.72
C ASP A 40 7.88 -5.53 1.48
N TYR A 41 6.70 -6.01 1.83
CA TYR A 41 5.50 -5.17 1.80
C TYR A 41 4.70 -5.40 3.07
N ILE A 42 3.88 -4.41 3.42
CA ILE A 42 3.14 -4.39 4.68
C ILE A 42 1.70 -4.82 4.40
N ASP A 43 1.21 -5.78 5.20
CA ASP A 43 -0.21 -6.14 5.16
C ASP A 43 -1.03 -4.94 5.66
N PRO A 44 -1.86 -4.32 4.82
CA PRO A 44 -2.63 -3.15 5.23
C PRO A 44 -3.60 -3.41 6.38
N ARG A 45 -3.99 -4.66 6.60
CA ARG A 45 -4.93 -5.01 7.67
C ARG A 45 -4.26 -5.12 9.03
N SER A 46 -3.07 -5.70 9.08
CA SER A 46 -2.37 -5.97 10.35
C SER A 46 -1.24 -5.00 10.63
N GLY A 47 -0.72 -4.32 9.61
CA GLY A 47 0.47 -3.50 9.73
C GLY A 47 1.75 -4.32 9.87
N LEU A 48 1.72 -5.60 9.57
CA LEU A 48 2.87 -6.50 9.71
C LEU A 48 3.52 -6.77 8.35
N PRO A 49 4.85 -6.94 8.34
CA PRO A 49 5.54 -7.32 7.10
C PRO A 49 5.12 -8.72 6.65
N MET A 50 5.00 -8.90 5.35
CA MET A 50 4.51 -10.16 4.78
C MET A 50 5.59 -11.20 4.57
N LEU A 51 6.83 -10.78 4.27
CA LEU A 51 7.92 -11.69 3.94
C LEU A 51 8.93 -11.86 5.07
N HIS A 52 9.25 -10.79 5.78
CA HIS A 52 10.28 -10.77 6.82
C HIS A 52 9.66 -10.39 8.16
N ARG A 53 9.11 -11.36 8.86
CA ARG A 53 8.34 -11.15 10.10
C ARG A 53 9.21 -11.18 11.35
N SER A 54 10.36 -10.56 11.32
CA SER A 54 11.27 -10.54 12.48
C SER A 54 11.06 -9.36 13.42
N GLY A 55 10.24 -8.39 13.03
CA GLY A 55 9.97 -7.21 13.86
C GLY A 55 8.72 -7.38 14.71
N THR A 56 8.64 -6.59 15.79
CA THR A 56 7.50 -6.58 16.72
C THR A 56 6.61 -5.36 16.56
N GLY A 57 7.02 -4.36 15.77
CA GLY A 57 6.27 -3.12 15.58
C GLY A 57 5.21 -3.25 14.50
N VAL A 58 4.10 -2.56 14.70
CA VAL A 58 3.04 -2.42 13.70
C VAL A 58 3.29 -1.14 12.90
N TYR A 59 3.30 -1.27 11.58
CA TYR A 59 3.52 -0.13 10.68
C TYR A 59 2.19 0.61 10.47
N GLY A 60 2.18 1.90 10.77
CA GLY A 60 1.01 2.76 10.58
C GLY A 60 1.05 3.46 9.24
N GLU A 61 0.15 3.08 8.31
CA GLU A 61 0.11 3.67 6.96
C GLU A 61 -0.16 5.18 6.99
N VAL A 62 -1.12 5.60 7.81
CA VAL A 62 -1.48 7.03 7.91
C VAL A 62 -0.32 7.82 8.52
N ASP A 63 0.29 7.31 9.58
CA ASP A 63 1.44 7.97 10.21
C ASP A 63 2.61 8.09 9.24
N ALA A 64 2.83 7.08 8.40
CA ALA A 64 3.88 7.11 7.38
C ALA A 64 3.58 8.16 6.30
N LEU A 65 2.34 8.26 5.85
CA LEU A 65 1.94 9.27 4.87
C LEU A 65 2.15 10.69 5.41
N VAL A 66 1.81 10.92 6.67
CA VAL A 66 2.00 12.22 7.32
C VAL A 66 3.50 12.52 7.47
N THR A 67 4.27 11.57 7.98
CA THR A 67 5.68 11.78 8.33
C THR A 67 6.57 11.85 7.09
N LEU A 68 6.37 10.94 6.14
CA LEU A 68 7.26 10.79 4.99
C LEU A 68 6.82 11.62 3.79
N LEU A 69 5.52 11.73 3.54
CA LEU A 69 4.97 12.43 2.39
C LEU A 69 4.24 13.72 2.76
N ARG A 70 4.16 14.02 4.04
CA ARG A 70 3.53 15.24 4.57
C ARG A 70 2.08 15.41 4.15
N TYR A 71 1.33 14.30 4.13
CA TYR A 71 -0.09 14.35 3.84
C TYR A 71 -0.85 15.03 4.97
N THR A 72 -1.90 15.76 4.59
CA THR A 72 -2.86 16.33 5.54
C THR A 72 -3.76 15.23 6.08
N THR A 73 -4.19 15.36 7.33
CA THR A 73 -5.16 14.45 7.93
C THR A 73 -6.34 15.21 8.50
N VAL A 74 -7.48 14.53 8.61
CA VAL A 74 -8.64 15.02 9.33
C VAL A 74 -9.10 13.97 10.33
N ASN A 75 -9.73 14.39 11.41
CA ASN A 75 -10.33 13.49 12.38
C ASN A 75 -11.73 13.10 11.90
N ALA A 76 -12.00 11.80 11.85
CA ALA A 76 -13.27 11.24 11.41
C ALA A 76 -13.90 10.41 12.52
N GLY A 77 -14.02 10.98 13.72
CA GLY A 77 -14.60 10.33 14.88
C GLY A 77 -13.67 9.30 15.53
N CYS A 78 -13.59 8.11 14.96
CA CYS A 78 -12.83 7.00 15.52
C CYS A 78 -11.34 6.98 15.11
N CYS A 79 -10.94 7.74 14.09
CA CYS A 79 -9.61 7.61 13.51
C CYS A 79 -9.21 8.85 12.72
N LYS A 80 -7.91 8.93 12.39
CA LYS A 80 -7.41 9.92 11.45
C LYS A 80 -7.55 9.40 10.03
N VAL A 81 -7.96 10.28 9.12
CA VAL A 81 -8.07 9.98 7.71
C VAL A 81 -7.06 10.82 6.94
N ALA A 82 -6.18 10.17 6.19
CA ALA A 82 -5.22 10.85 5.33
C ALA A 82 -5.91 11.40 4.09
N LEU A 83 -5.51 12.60 3.68
CA LEU A 83 -6.04 13.25 2.49
C LEU A 83 -4.98 13.30 1.41
N HIS A 84 -5.23 12.58 0.31
CA HIS A 84 -4.38 12.68 -0.88
C HIS A 84 -4.55 14.05 -1.53
N PRO A 85 -3.48 14.70 -2.00
CA PRO A 85 -3.59 16.04 -2.59
C PRO A 85 -4.58 16.16 -3.74
N GLN A 86 -4.78 15.08 -4.51
CA GLN A 86 -5.67 15.08 -5.66
C GLN A 86 -7.01 14.40 -5.37
N TRP A 87 -6.99 13.28 -4.63
CA TRP A 87 -8.18 12.43 -4.47
C TRP A 87 -8.78 12.45 -3.07
N GLY A 88 -8.26 13.28 -2.18
CA GLY A 88 -8.78 13.39 -0.83
C GLY A 88 -8.73 12.07 -0.08
N SER A 89 -9.85 11.66 0.51
CA SER A 89 -9.94 10.41 1.28
C SER A 89 -10.18 9.16 0.40
N SER A 90 -10.32 9.33 -0.92
CA SER A 90 -10.60 8.22 -1.85
C SER A 90 -9.32 7.53 -2.28
N VAL A 91 -8.54 7.05 -1.31
CA VAL A 91 -7.29 6.32 -1.53
C VAL A 91 -7.20 5.12 -0.60
N TYR A 92 -6.47 4.11 -1.05
CA TYR A 92 -6.16 2.93 -0.25
C TYR A 92 -4.65 2.92 -0.01
N PRO A 93 -4.18 3.45 1.12
CA PRO A 93 -2.74 3.52 1.37
C PRO A 93 -2.16 2.14 1.66
N ALA A 94 -1.03 1.87 1.02
CA ALA A 94 -0.30 0.63 1.20
C ALA A 94 1.18 0.89 0.94
N SER A 95 2.06 0.08 1.56
CA SER A 95 3.50 0.35 1.52
C SER A 95 4.30 -0.88 1.11
N LEU A 96 5.27 -0.64 0.24
CA LEU A 96 6.34 -1.56 -0.11
C LEU A 96 7.66 -0.90 0.25
N MET A 97 8.57 -1.67 0.80
CA MET A 97 9.88 -1.20 1.23
C MET A 97 10.98 -2.00 0.55
N THR A 98 12.04 -1.33 0.13
CA THR A 98 13.18 -2.00 -0.48
C THR A 98 14.47 -1.23 -0.20
N LYS A 99 15.59 -1.98 -0.23
CA LYS A 99 16.93 -1.41 -0.20
C LYS A 99 17.54 -1.28 -1.60
N ALA A 100 16.76 -1.59 -2.64
CA ALA A 100 17.23 -1.49 -4.01
C ALA A 100 17.52 -0.04 -4.40
N PRO A 101 18.45 0.20 -5.33
CA PRO A 101 18.58 1.51 -5.95
C PRO A 101 17.26 1.94 -6.57
N LEU A 102 16.99 3.24 -6.55
CA LEU A 102 15.71 3.79 -7.00
C LEU A 102 15.32 3.30 -8.40
N GLN A 103 16.28 3.26 -9.32
CA GLN A 103 16.02 2.85 -10.69
C GLN A 103 15.57 1.39 -10.77
N ASP A 104 16.21 0.51 -10.01
CA ASP A 104 15.84 -0.91 -9.96
C ASP A 104 14.46 -1.09 -9.32
N ALA A 105 14.16 -0.31 -8.28
CA ALA A 105 12.85 -0.33 -7.65
C ALA A 105 11.75 0.10 -8.63
N ILE A 106 11.99 1.19 -9.38
CA ILE A 106 11.03 1.67 -10.39
C ILE A 106 10.79 0.62 -11.46
N GLN A 107 11.84 -0.02 -11.97
CA GLN A 107 11.70 -1.05 -12.98
C GLN A 107 10.88 -2.25 -12.49
N ALA A 108 11.13 -2.69 -11.26
CA ALA A 108 10.37 -3.80 -10.66
C ALA A 108 8.89 -3.44 -10.50
N LEU A 109 8.61 -2.23 -10.04
CA LEU A 109 7.23 -1.76 -9.88
C LEU A 109 6.52 -1.64 -11.23
N GLN A 110 7.19 -1.11 -12.24
CA GLN A 110 6.62 -0.98 -13.58
C GLN A 110 6.34 -2.35 -14.19
N GLN A 111 7.24 -3.31 -14.04
CA GLN A 111 7.02 -4.66 -14.55
C GLN A 111 5.88 -5.36 -13.82
N ALA A 112 5.84 -5.27 -12.49
CA ALA A 112 4.76 -5.86 -11.71
C ALA A 112 3.41 -5.25 -12.10
N ALA A 113 3.36 -3.93 -12.31
CA ALA A 113 2.14 -3.25 -12.74
C ALA A 113 1.69 -3.70 -14.13
N ALA A 114 2.65 -3.88 -15.05
CA ALA A 114 2.34 -4.33 -16.41
C ALA A 114 1.78 -5.75 -16.45
N GLU A 115 2.15 -6.58 -15.48
CA GLU A 115 1.66 -7.96 -15.37
C GLU A 115 0.29 -8.06 -14.69
N MET A 116 -0.20 -6.98 -14.09
CA MET A 116 -1.51 -6.98 -13.43
C MET A 116 -2.65 -7.02 -14.45
N PRO A 117 -3.77 -7.71 -14.13
CA PRO A 117 -4.94 -7.67 -14.99
C PRO A 117 -5.46 -6.23 -15.13
N ARG A 118 -5.85 -5.87 -16.37
CA ARG A 118 -6.46 -4.56 -16.59
C ARG A 118 -7.90 -4.59 -16.08
N PRO A 119 -8.40 -3.50 -15.48
CA PRO A 119 -9.80 -3.41 -15.13
C PRO A 119 -10.69 -3.59 -16.36
N ALA A 120 -11.81 -4.27 -16.20
CA ALA A 120 -12.80 -4.38 -17.27
C ALA A 120 -13.30 -2.98 -17.65
N ALA A 121 -13.34 -2.71 -18.93
CA ALA A 121 -13.83 -1.43 -19.44
C ALA A 121 -15.36 -1.30 -19.23
#